data_74140f10b0a4c5b607d754e2f4513139
#
_entry.id   74140f10b0a4c5b607d754e2f4513139
#
_cell.length_a   1.000
_cell.length_b   1.000
_cell.length_c   1.000
_cell.angle_alpha   90.00
_cell.angle_beta   90.00
_cell.angle_gamma   90.00
#
_symmetry.space_group_name_H-M   'P 1'
#
loop_
_entity.id
_entity.type
_entity.pdbx_description
1 polymer ?
#
loop_
_entity_poly.entity_id
_entity_poly.type
_entity_poly.pdbx_seq_one_letter_code
_entity_poly.pdbx_strand_id
1 'polypeptide(L)'
;NEATKGIKEYFHSMPKAPVIVKAVPEYSEQTAPGGYYQAPALDGSRPGVFYANLYDIKQTPKYSMKTLTFHEATPGHHHQIAHSLENEELTLYRRFGYRTSAFSEGWALYSEQLSLEAGLAPDPYDELGILQSEIFRAVRLVVDTGIHYKKWTREEAIDYMKAKTGMSDTECRVEIERYIVWPGQALSYKVGMIKMLELREKAMDALGDKFDIRDFHSAVLDYGNPPLFIVEEKIDEMIAKSLATD
;
A
#
# COMPACT_ATOMS: atom_id res chain seq x y z
N ASN A 1 1.16 -9.10 14.84
CA ASN A 1 2.05 -10.20 15.27
C ASN A 1 1.99 -11.44 14.36
N GLU A 2 0.82 -11.90 13.88
CA GLU A 2 0.72 -13.00 12.92
C GLU A 2 1.25 -12.60 11.55
N ALA A 3 0.81 -11.48 11.00
CA ALA A 3 1.28 -10.95 9.73
C ALA A 3 2.80 -10.78 9.72
N THR A 4 3.38 -10.17 10.76
CA THR A 4 4.84 -9.96 10.86
C THR A 4 5.61 -11.29 10.88
N LYS A 5 5.06 -12.32 11.52
CA LYS A 5 5.72 -13.65 11.56
C LYS A 5 5.60 -14.37 10.22
N GLY A 6 4.42 -14.38 9.61
CA GLY A 6 4.16 -15.12 8.38
C GLY A 6 4.81 -14.50 7.14
N ILE A 7 5.06 -13.20 7.14
CA ILE A 7 5.67 -12.52 5.98
C ILE A 7 7.19 -12.46 6.04
N LYS A 8 7.80 -12.83 7.17
CA LYS A 8 9.24 -12.68 7.39
C LYS A 8 10.10 -13.38 6.33
N GLU A 9 9.64 -14.50 5.81
CA GLU A 9 10.37 -15.28 4.81
C GLU A 9 10.44 -14.61 3.44
N TYR A 10 9.66 -13.57 3.24
CA TYR A 10 9.62 -12.78 2.01
C TYR A 10 10.58 -11.57 2.00
N PHE A 11 11.33 -11.37 3.10
CA PHE A 11 12.24 -10.22 3.26
C PHE A 11 13.57 -10.66 3.88
N HIS A 12 14.68 -10.05 3.45
CA HIS A 12 15.99 -10.24 4.11
C HIS A 12 16.04 -9.60 5.49
N SER A 13 15.35 -8.50 5.69
CA SER A 13 15.28 -7.80 6.97
C SER A 13 13.88 -7.26 7.25
N MET A 14 13.55 -7.19 8.54
CA MET A 14 12.31 -6.59 9.02
C MET A 14 12.63 -5.29 9.76
N PRO A 15 11.74 -4.28 9.70
CA PRO A 15 11.90 -3.07 10.51
C PRO A 15 12.03 -3.39 12.00
N LYS A 16 12.89 -2.64 12.69
CA LYS A 16 13.13 -2.76 14.13
C LYS A 16 12.03 -2.05 14.93
N ALA A 17 11.55 -0.91 14.41
CA ALA A 17 10.49 -0.15 15.06
C ALA A 17 9.20 -0.98 15.16
N PRO A 18 8.59 -1.06 16.34
CA PRO A 18 7.31 -1.76 16.48
C PRO A 18 6.16 -0.91 15.91
N VAL A 19 5.07 -1.58 15.54
CA VAL A 19 3.79 -0.94 15.19
C VAL A 19 2.72 -1.31 16.22
N ILE A 20 1.94 -0.32 16.61
CA ILE A 20 0.77 -0.49 17.48
C ILE A 20 -0.49 -0.03 16.76
N VAL A 21 -1.64 -0.56 17.18
CA VAL A 21 -2.95 -0.16 16.65
C VAL A 21 -3.66 0.72 17.67
N LYS A 22 -4.23 1.83 17.23
CA LYS A 22 -5.05 2.72 18.03
C LYS A 22 -6.35 3.08 17.30
N ALA A 23 -7.37 3.45 18.04
CA ALA A 23 -8.54 4.07 17.44
C ALA A 23 -8.20 5.49 16.97
N VAL A 24 -8.82 5.92 15.86
CA VAL A 24 -8.82 7.33 15.45
C VAL A 24 -9.42 8.16 16.59
N PRO A 25 -8.84 9.33 16.94
CA PRO A 25 -9.37 10.18 17.98
C PRO A 25 -10.80 10.65 17.68
N GLU A 26 -11.68 10.64 18.69
CA GLU A 26 -13.12 10.99 18.59
C GLU A 26 -13.37 12.32 17.88
N TYR A 27 -12.52 13.32 18.09
CA TYR A 27 -12.67 14.65 17.47
C TYR A 27 -12.48 14.65 15.95
N SER A 28 -11.89 13.61 15.36
CA SER A 28 -11.59 13.52 13.92
C SER A 28 -12.22 12.30 13.23
N GLU A 29 -12.81 11.36 13.97
CA GLU A 29 -13.28 10.08 13.41
C GLU A 29 -14.35 10.22 12.31
N GLN A 30 -15.19 11.28 12.37
CA GLN A 30 -16.25 11.52 11.38
C GLN A 30 -15.73 11.91 9.99
N THR A 31 -14.54 12.48 9.93
CA THR A 31 -13.92 12.99 8.68
C THR A 31 -12.67 12.22 8.29
N ALA A 32 -12.16 11.36 9.16
CA ALA A 32 -11.00 10.54 8.89
C ALA A 32 -11.34 9.35 7.96
N PRO A 33 -10.39 8.88 7.14
CA PRO A 33 -10.57 7.64 6.38
C PRO A 33 -10.75 6.43 7.30
N GLY A 34 -11.08 5.26 6.74
CA GLY A 34 -11.25 4.01 7.49
C GLY A 34 -10.01 3.59 8.28
N GLY A 35 -8.82 4.06 7.90
CA GLY A 35 -7.58 3.91 8.63
C GLY A 35 -6.47 4.76 8.03
N TYR A 36 -5.40 4.97 8.81
CA TYR A 36 -4.18 5.62 8.33
C TYR A 36 -2.98 5.25 9.21
N TYR A 37 -1.79 5.36 8.64
CA TYR A 37 -0.55 5.05 9.32
C TYR A 37 0.23 6.32 9.71
N GLN A 38 0.82 6.31 10.91
CA GLN A 38 1.77 7.31 11.39
C GLN A 38 3.14 6.66 11.62
N ALA A 39 4.17 7.22 11.00
CA ALA A 39 5.53 6.71 11.10
C ALA A 39 6.10 6.76 12.54
N PRO A 40 7.04 5.86 12.90
CA PRO A 40 7.75 5.93 14.16
C PRO A 40 8.63 7.18 14.25
N ALA A 41 9.03 7.56 15.45
CA ALA A 41 10.04 8.59 15.64
C ALA A 41 11.43 8.01 15.36
N LEU A 42 12.31 8.82 14.75
CA LEU A 42 13.68 8.40 14.42
C LEU A 42 14.53 8.05 15.64
N ASP A 43 14.26 8.72 16.75
CA ASP A 43 14.98 8.50 18.03
C ASP A 43 14.43 7.31 18.82
N GLY A 44 13.45 6.57 18.27
CA GLY A 44 12.79 5.44 18.92
C GLY A 44 11.81 5.80 20.04
N SER A 45 11.58 7.09 20.31
CA SER A 45 10.71 7.56 21.39
C SER A 45 9.23 7.22 21.17
N ARG A 46 8.83 6.95 19.93
CA ARG A 46 7.45 6.62 19.56
C ARG A 46 7.42 5.52 18.50
N PRO A 47 6.60 4.46 18.70
CA PRO A 47 6.40 3.42 17.69
C PRO A 47 5.65 3.94 16.46
N GLY A 48 5.63 3.17 15.39
CA GLY A 48 4.65 3.33 14.32
C GLY A 48 3.24 3.11 14.84
N VAL A 49 2.26 3.84 14.32
CA VAL A 49 0.87 3.73 14.76
C VAL A 49 -0.05 3.55 13.55
N PHE A 50 -0.76 2.45 13.51
CA PHE A 50 -1.91 2.28 12.65
C PHE A 50 -3.15 2.77 13.40
N TYR A 51 -3.80 3.80 12.89
CA TYR A 51 -5.07 4.31 13.40
C TYR A 51 -6.23 3.68 12.64
N ALA A 52 -7.08 2.92 13.36
CA ALA A 52 -8.31 2.33 12.82
C ALA A 52 -9.50 3.22 13.16
N ASN A 53 -10.32 3.57 12.16
CA ASN A 53 -11.53 4.34 12.37
C ASN A 53 -12.66 3.42 12.85
N LEU A 54 -13.17 3.69 14.03
CA LEU A 54 -14.23 2.90 14.67
C LEU A 54 -15.56 3.66 14.77
N TYR A 55 -15.69 4.81 14.11
CA TYR A 55 -16.86 5.69 14.19
C TYR A 55 -18.16 4.96 13.84
N ASP A 56 -18.19 4.26 12.73
CA ASP A 56 -19.33 3.43 12.36
C ASP A 56 -18.89 1.99 12.07
N ILE A 57 -18.93 1.17 13.12
CA ILE A 57 -18.50 -0.23 13.06
C ILE A 57 -19.34 -1.07 12.07
N LYS A 58 -20.55 -0.61 11.71
CA LYS A 58 -21.39 -1.31 10.72
C LYS A 58 -20.87 -1.13 9.30
N GLN A 59 -20.10 -0.08 9.05
CA GLN A 59 -19.45 0.20 7.77
C GLN A 59 -18.05 -0.41 7.67
N THR A 60 -17.54 -1.04 8.75
CA THR A 60 -16.24 -1.70 8.76
C THR A 60 -16.44 -3.22 8.88
N PRO A 61 -16.67 -3.93 7.77
CA PRO A 61 -16.92 -5.35 7.80
C PRO A 61 -15.66 -6.10 8.24
N LYS A 62 -15.85 -7.19 8.99
CA LYS A 62 -14.74 -7.99 9.54
C LYS A 62 -13.79 -8.50 8.47
N TYR A 63 -14.30 -8.83 7.27
CA TYR A 63 -13.48 -9.33 6.17
C TYR A 63 -12.50 -8.32 5.61
N SER A 64 -12.71 -7.02 5.82
CA SER A 64 -11.78 -5.97 5.39
C SER A 64 -10.67 -5.67 6.43
N MET A 65 -10.78 -6.17 7.66
CA MET A 65 -9.88 -5.82 8.76
C MET A 65 -8.44 -6.29 8.51
N LYS A 66 -8.26 -7.52 8.02
CA LYS A 66 -6.93 -8.03 7.70
C LYS A 66 -6.31 -7.27 6.54
N THR A 67 -7.08 -7.02 5.49
CA THR A 67 -6.64 -6.25 4.32
C THR A 67 -6.12 -4.88 4.73
N LEU A 68 -6.90 -4.14 5.52
CA LEU A 68 -6.49 -2.84 6.04
C LEU A 68 -5.24 -2.94 6.93
N THR A 69 -5.14 -3.99 7.72
CA THR A 69 -3.93 -4.24 8.55
C THR A 69 -2.71 -4.52 7.68
N PHE A 70 -2.83 -5.27 6.60
CA PHE A 70 -1.73 -5.52 5.66
C PHE A 70 -1.30 -4.23 4.95
N HIS A 71 -2.26 -3.37 4.62
CA HIS A 71 -2.02 -2.07 3.99
C HIS A 71 -1.30 -1.10 4.93
N GLU A 72 -1.83 -0.86 6.13
CA GLU A 72 -1.35 0.16 7.06
C GLU A 72 -0.14 -0.30 7.89
N ALA A 73 -0.10 -1.59 8.27
CA ALA A 73 0.94 -2.11 9.13
C ALA A 73 1.99 -2.91 8.33
N THR A 74 2.04 -4.22 8.51
CA THR A 74 3.04 -5.12 7.92
C THR A 74 2.34 -6.10 6.99
N PRO A 75 2.79 -6.22 5.73
CA PRO A 75 4.02 -5.67 5.11
C PRO A 75 3.86 -4.28 4.43
N GLY A 76 2.75 -3.58 4.61
CA GLY A 76 2.42 -2.31 3.94
C GLY A 76 3.19 -1.08 4.45
N HIS A 77 2.45 0.00 4.73
CA HIS A 77 3.04 1.31 5.06
C HIS A 77 4.06 1.28 6.19
N HIS A 78 3.76 0.59 7.29
CA HIS A 78 4.71 0.51 8.41
C HIS A 78 6.04 -0.11 7.96
N HIS A 79 5.97 -1.25 7.29
CA HIS A 79 7.18 -1.93 6.82
C HIS A 79 8.01 -1.03 5.91
N GLN A 80 7.41 -0.48 4.86
CA GLN A 80 8.09 0.36 3.87
C GLN A 80 8.70 1.62 4.50
N ILE A 81 7.93 2.34 5.33
CA ILE A 81 8.35 3.62 5.89
C ILE A 81 9.39 3.42 7.00
N ALA A 82 9.19 2.46 7.91
CA ALA A 82 10.14 2.19 8.97
C ALA A 82 11.47 1.66 8.39
N HIS A 83 11.43 0.77 7.40
CA HIS A 83 12.61 0.30 6.69
C HIS A 83 13.43 1.48 6.09
N SER A 84 12.76 2.40 5.41
CA SER A 84 13.40 3.60 4.86
C SER A 84 13.99 4.50 5.95
N LEU A 85 13.27 4.71 7.05
CA LEU A 85 13.72 5.55 8.17
C LEU A 85 14.93 4.95 8.90
N GLU A 86 15.01 3.63 8.99
CA GLU A 86 16.09 2.90 9.67
C GLU A 86 17.35 2.73 8.80
N ASN A 87 17.25 2.93 7.48
CA ASN A 87 18.38 2.78 6.58
C ASN A 87 19.31 4.00 6.65
N GLU A 88 20.37 3.89 7.44
CA GLU A 88 21.36 4.97 7.66
C GLU A 88 22.26 5.24 6.46
N GLU A 89 22.31 4.35 5.47
CA GLU A 89 23.04 4.55 4.22
C GLU A 89 22.34 5.58 3.31
N LEU A 90 21.04 5.80 3.52
CA LEU A 90 20.29 6.80 2.80
C LEU A 90 20.51 8.20 3.37
N THR A 91 20.60 9.19 2.46
CA THR A 91 20.59 10.59 2.88
C THR A 91 19.30 10.94 3.62
N LEU A 92 19.33 11.93 4.49
CA LEU A 92 18.16 12.43 5.21
C LEU A 92 17.00 12.79 4.27
N TYR A 93 17.33 13.35 3.11
CA TYR A 93 16.35 13.68 2.08
C TYR A 93 15.59 12.43 1.56
N ARG A 94 16.28 11.30 1.32
CA ARG A 94 15.64 10.05 0.89
C ARG A 94 14.87 9.36 2.00
N ARG A 95 15.34 9.48 3.25
CA ARG A 95 14.67 8.87 4.40
C ARG A 95 13.31 9.51 4.71
N PHE A 96 13.19 10.83 4.59
CA PHE A 96 11.96 11.56 4.98
C PHE A 96 11.64 12.83 4.20
N GLY A 97 12.52 13.34 3.38
CA GLY A 97 12.32 14.61 2.65
C GLY A 97 11.53 14.44 1.35
N TYR A 98 11.58 13.27 0.73
CA TYR A 98 10.91 13.01 -0.54
C TYR A 98 9.99 11.81 -0.45
N ARG A 99 8.76 11.97 -0.94
CA ARG A 99 7.77 10.90 -0.98
C ARG A 99 6.94 10.99 -2.24
N THR A 100 6.79 9.86 -2.95
CA THR A 100 5.81 9.72 -4.03
C THR A 100 4.64 8.86 -3.57
N SER A 101 3.44 9.37 -3.75
CA SER A 101 2.23 8.62 -3.40
C SER A 101 2.14 7.32 -4.21
N ALA A 102 2.53 7.34 -5.49
CA ALA A 102 2.51 6.15 -6.34
C ALA A 102 3.43 5.02 -5.85
N PHE A 103 4.56 5.34 -5.22
CA PHE A 103 5.40 4.34 -4.59
C PHE A 103 4.77 3.80 -3.29
N SER A 104 4.46 4.68 -2.33
CA SER A 104 3.99 4.23 -1.02
C SER A 104 2.63 3.55 -1.06
N GLU A 105 1.68 4.09 -1.82
CA GLU A 105 0.35 3.47 -1.97
C GLU A 105 0.40 2.23 -2.87
N GLY A 106 1.24 2.27 -3.90
CA GLY A 106 1.46 1.10 -4.75
C GLY A 106 2.06 -0.06 -3.98
N TRP A 107 3.05 0.20 -3.13
CA TRP A 107 3.62 -0.79 -2.22
C TRP A 107 2.58 -1.35 -1.24
N ALA A 108 1.80 -0.48 -0.59
CA ALA A 108 0.79 -0.91 0.36
C ALA A 108 -0.29 -1.78 -0.29
N LEU A 109 -0.73 -1.44 -1.51
CA LEU A 109 -1.69 -2.26 -2.26
C LEU A 109 -1.06 -3.57 -2.76
N TYR A 110 0.19 -3.56 -3.22
CA TYR A 110 0.96 -4.77 -3.54
C TYR A 110 1.11 -5.68 -2.31
N SER A 111 1.28 -5.11 -1.12
CA SER A 111 1.41 -5.82 0.14
C SER A 111 0.14 -6.58 0.53
N GLU A 112 -1.03 -6.10 0.15
CA GLU A 112 -2.30 -6.81 0.34
C GLU A 112 -2.30 -8.12 -0.47
N GLN A 113 -1.92 -8.06 -1.74
CA GLN A 113 -1.80 -9.24 -2.61
C GLN A 113 -0.68 -10.18 -2.12
N LEU A 114 0.49 -9.66 -1.76
CA LEU A 114 1.59 -10.44 -1.22
C LEU A 114 1.16 -11.21 0.03
N SER A 115 0.33 -10.60 0.88
CA SER A 115 -0.19 -11.25 2.10
C SER A 115 -1.13 -12.41 1.77
N LEU A 116 -1.91 -12.32 0.68
CA LEU A 116 -2.72 -13.43 0.18
C LEU A 116 -1.83 -14.56 -0.33
N GLU A 117 -0.84 -14.25 -1.16
CA GLU A 117 0.14 -15.21 -1.69
C GLU A 117 0.92 -15.92 -0.57
N ALA A 118 1.23 -15.22 0.51
CA ALA A 118 1.88 -15.75 1.71
C ALA A 118 0.95 -16.59 2.62
N GLY A 119 -0.33 -16.77 2.25
CA GLY A 119 -1.29 -17.56 3.02
C GLY A 119 -1.76 -16.90 4.33
N LEU A 120 -1.59 -15.58 4.48
CA LEU A 120 -2.01 -14.85 5.69
C LEU A 120 -3.50 -14.53 5.74
N ALA A 121 -4.20 -14.77 4.65
CA ALA A 121 -5.66 -14.61 4.50
C ALA A 121 -6.31 -15.97 4.15
N PRO A 122 -6.27 -16.98 5.03
CA PRO A 122 -6.73 -18.34 4.72
C PRO A 122 -8.25 -18.46 4.70
N ASP A 123 -8.99 -17.49 5.26
CA ASP A 123 -10.44 -17.48 5.22
C ASP A 123 -10.92 -16.88 3.87
N PRO A 124 -11.84 -17.51 3.14
CA PRO A 124 -12.39 -16.93 1.91
C PRO A 124 -12.99 -15.53 2.06
N TYR A 125 -13.45 -15.17 3.24
CA TYR A 125 -13.90 -13.80 3.51
C TYR A 125 -12.74 -12.82 3.61
N ASP A 126 -11.58 -13.22 4.13
CA ASP A 126 -10.38 -12.37 4.13
C ASP A 126 -9.89 -12.13 2.69
N GLU A 127 -9.88 -13.16 1.86
CA GLU A 127 -9.59 -13.05 0.42
C GLU A 127 -10.58 -12.11 -0.28
N LEU A 128 -11.89 -12.24 0.00
CA LEU A 128 -12.90 -11.31 -0.51
C LEU A 128 -12.56 -9.85 -0.14
N GLY A 129 -12.07 -9.61 1.08
CA GLY A 129 -11.66 -8.29 1.54
C GLY A 129 -10.51 -7.72 0.71
N ILE A 130 -9.50 -8.54 0.38
CA ILE A 130 -8.38 -8.15 -0.48
C ILE A 130 -8.86 -7.83 -1.89
N LEU A 131 -9.69 -8.69 -2.48
CA LEU A 131 -10.23 -8.47 -3.82
C LEU A 131 -11.14 -7.23 -3.89
N GLN A 132 -11.96 -6.97 -2.85
CA GLN A 132 -12.76 -5.75 -2.76
C GLN A 132 -11.88 -4.51 -2.64
N SER A 133 -10.81 -4.58 -1.86
CA SER A 133 -9.83 -3.51 -1.74
C SER A 133 -9.17 -3.21 -3.09
N GLU A 134 -8.83 -4.24 -3.85
CA GLU A 134 -8.22 -4.10 -5.16
C GLU A 134 -9.18 -3.50 -6.20
N ILE A 135 -10.42 -4.01 -6.31
CA ILE A 135 -11.41 -3.43 -7.23
C ILE A 135 -11.75 -1.98 -6.89
N PHE A 136 -11.81 -1.65 -5.61
CA PHE A 136 -11.98 -0.26 -5.17
C PHE A 136 -10.86 0.65 -5.71
N ARG A 137 -9.59 0.23 -5.61
CA ARG A 137 -8.45 1.00 -6.15
C ARG A 137 -8.42 1.02 -7.68
N ALA A 138 -8.89 -0.03 -8.34
CA ALA A 138 -9.05 -0.03 -9.79
C ALA A 138 -10.15 0.96 -10.24
N VAL A 139 -11.27 1.02 -9.54
CA VAL A 139 -12.36 1.97 -9.79
C VAL A 139 -11.89 3.41 -9.65
N ARG A 140 -10.96 3.70 -8.72
CA ARG A 140 -10.36 5.03 -8.58
C ARG A 140 -9.70 5.53 -9.86
N LEU A 141 -9.08 4.64 -10.66
CA LEU A 141 -8.48 5.01 -11.95
C LEU A 141 -9.54 5.59 -12.92
N VAL A 142 -10.75 5.04 -12.86
CA VAL A 142 -11.85 5.46 -13.74
C VAL A 142 -12.50 6.74 -13.24
N VAL A 143 -12.86 6.81 -11.96
CA VAL A 143 -13.63 7.94 -11.43
C VAL A 143 -12.80 9.22 -11.32
N ASP A 144 -11.52 9.14 -10.92
CA ASP A 144 -10.65 10.33 -10.86
C ASP A 144 -10.47 10.93 -12.25
N THR A 145 -10.12 10.11 -13.25
CA THR A 145 -10.02 10.55 -14.65
C THR A 145 -11.38 10.96 -15.23
N GLY A 146 -12.45 10.29 -14.80
CA GLY A 146 -13.83 10.65 -15.14
C GLY A 146 -14.14 12.08 -14.72
N ILE A 147 -13.90 12.41 -13.46
CA ILE A 147 -14.16 13.74 -12.89
C ILE A 147 -13.27 14.79 -13.56
N HIS A 148 -11.95 14.61 -13.53
CA HIS A 148 -11.01 15.67 -13.89
C HIS A 148 -10.79 15.83 -15.39
N TYR A 149 -10.84 14.76 -16.16
CA TYR A 149 -10.60 14.78 -17.61
C TYR A 149 -11.89 14.69 -18.42
N LYS A 150 -12.81 13.76 -18.07
CA LYS A 150 -14.05 13.50 -18.79
C LYS A 150 -15.20 14.42 -18.36
N LYS A 151 -15.01 15.23 -17.31
CA LYS A 151 -16.01 16.16 -16.77
C LYS A 151 -17.25 15.48 -16.21
N TRP A 152 -17.09 14.29 -15.65
CA TRP A 152 -18.17 13.63 -14.93
C TRP A 152 -18.65 14.49 -13.77
N THR A 153 -19.94 14.46 -13.54
CA THR A 153 -20.53 15.04 -12.35
C THR A 153 -20.15 14.22 -11.11
N ARG A 154 -20.28 14.82 -9.95
CA ARG A 154 -20.11 14.13 -8.66
C ARG A 154 -20.99 12.89 -8.57
N GLU A 155 -22.25 13.02 -8.98
CA GLU A 155 -23.26 11.97 -8.93
C GLU A 155 -22.91 10.81 -9.88
N GLU A 156 -22.52 11.08 -11.11
CA GLU A 156 -22.06 10.03 -12.06
C GLU A 156 -20.88 9.22 -11.48
N ALA A 157 -19.94 9.88 -10.82
CA ALA A 157 -18.79 9.21 -10.20
C ALA A 157 -19.21 8.36 -8.99
N ILE A 158 -20.13 8.84 -8.15
CA ILE A 158 -20.69 8.09 -7.01
C ILE A 158 -21.43 6.84 -7.51
N ASP A 159 -22.31 7.00 -8.48
CA ASP A 159 -23.10 5.89 -9.02
C ASP A 159 -22.19 4.82 -9.64
N TYR A 160 -21.17 5.23 -10.39
CA TYR A 160 -20.20 4.31 -10.98
C TYR A 160 -19.44 3.53 -9.89
N MET A 161 -18.89 4.24 -8.89
CA MET A 161 -18.16 3.61 -7.79
C MET A 161 -19.04 2.61 -7.04
N LYS A 162 -20.24 3.01 -6.65
CA LYS A 162 -21.22 2.14 -5.96
C LYS A 162 -21.53 0.88 -6.75
N ALA A 163 -21.83 1.03 -8.05
CA ALA A 163 -22.18 -0.08 -8.92
C ALA A 163 -21.05 -1.11 -9.11
N LYS A 164 -19.78 -0.67 -8.98
CA LYS A 164 -18.62 -1.53 -9.23
C LYS A 164 -17.98 -2.10 -7.96
N THR A 165 -18.13 -1.44 -6.81
CA THR A 165 -17.44 -1.84 -5.57
C THR A 165 -18.36 -2.47 -4.54
N GLY A 166 -19.67 -2.23 -4.63
CA GLY A 166 -20.62 -2.61 -3.58
C GLY A 166 -20.47 -1.84 -2.26
N MET A 167 -19.67 -0.76 -2.26
CA MET A 167 -19.49 0.12 -1.10
C MET A 167 -20.79 0.86 -0.76
N SER A 168 -20.91 1.31 0.48
CA SER A 168 -22.07 2.10 0.92
C SER A 168 -22.14 3.46 0.23
N ASP A 169 -23.32 4.06 0.17
CA ASP A 169 -23.51 5.41 -0.38
C ASP A 169 -22.65 6.45 0.32
N THR A 170 -22.52 6.31 1.64
CA THR A 170 -21.71 7.25 2.44
C THR A 170 -20.23 7.16 2.10
N GLU A 171 -19.68 5.94 2.01
CA GLU A 171 -18.28 5.72 1.63
C GLU A 171 -18.00 6.23 0.22
N CYS A 172 -18.85 5.89 -0.76
CA CYS A 172 -18.69 6.36 -2.13
C CYS A 172 -18.70 7.89 -2.22
N ARG A 173 -19.63 8.54 -1.50
CA ARG A 173 -19.70 10.01 -1.46
C ARG A 173 -18.46 10.65 -0.87
N VAL A 174 -17.99 10.17 0.28
CA VAL A 174 -16.80 10.70 0.97
C VAL A 174 -15.56 10.54 0.07
N GLU A 175 -15.40 9.39 -0.56
CA GLU A 175 -14.28 9.13 -1.46
C GLU A 175 -14.33 10.00 -2.71
N ILE A 176 -15.47 10.14 -3.37
CA ILE A 176 -15.59 10.99 -4.56
C ILE A 176 -15.33 12.46 -4.21
N GLU A 177 -15.86 12.96 -3.10
CA GLU A 177 -15.60 14.33 -2.63
C GLU A 177 -14.11 14.56 -2.35
N ARG A 178 -13.42 13.56 -1.78
CA ARG A 178 -11.96 13.56 -1.60
C ARG A 178 -11.22 13.68 -2.93
N TYR A 179 -11.64 12.95 -3.98
CA TYR A 179 -10.96 13.00 -5.28
C TYR A 179 -11.16 14.35 -5.98
N ILE A 180 -12.34 14.97 -5.84
CA ILE A 180 -12.61 16.30 -6.39
C ILE A 180 -11.60 17.32 -5.87
N VAL A 181 -11.27 17.29 -4.58
CA VAL A 181 -10.35 18.27 -3.96
C VAL A 181 -8.88 17.83 -4.01
N TRP A 182 -8.60 16.58 -4.39
CA TRP A 182 -7.25 16.04 -4.45
C TRP A 182 -6.98 15.26 -5.74
N PRO A 183 -6.93 15.97 -6.90
CA PRO A 183 -6.80 15.36 -8.21
C PRO A 183 -5.57 14.45 -8.35
N GLY A 184 -5.75 13.26 -8.91
CA GLY A 184 -4.67 12.34 -9.23
C GLY A 184 -4.13 11.50 -8.07
N GLN A 185 -4.38 11.88 -6.82
CA GLN A 185 -3.90 11.09 -5.67
C GLN A 185 -4.52 9.68 -5.67
N ALA A 186 -5.80 9.56 -6.01
CA ALA A 186 -6.51 8.30 -6.05
C ALA A 186 -5.94 7.31 -7.08
N LEU A 187 -5.27 7.77 -8.12
CA LEU A 187 -4.62 6.93 -9.15
C LEU A 187 -3.38 6.21 -8.61
N SER A 188 -2.71 6.79 -7.62
CA SER A 188 -1.42 6.36 -7.09
C SER A 188 -1.38 4.90 -6.69
N TYR A 189 -2.42 4.43 -6.07
CA TYR A 189 -2.57 3.06 -5.53
C TYR A 189 -2.41 2.00 -6.61
N LYS A 190 -3.33 1.98 -7.57
CA LYS A 190 -3.35 0.93 -8.59
C LYS A 190 -2.26 1.10 -9.63
N VAL A 191 -1.91 2.34 -10.00
CA VAL A 191 -0.77 2.60 -10.91
C VAL A 191 0.53 2.08 -10.30
N GLY A 192 0.77 2.36 -9.03
CA GLY A 192 1.97 1.89 -8.33
C GLY A 192 2.01 0.37 -8.22
N MET A 193 0.89 -0.26 -7.82
CA MET A 193 0.79 -1.72 -7.74
C MET A 193 1.05 -2.39 -9.09
N ILE A 194 0.42 -1.92 -10.17
CA ILE A 194 0.62 -2.45 -11.53
C ILE A 194 2.12 -2.41 -11.88
N LYS A 195 2.78 -1.26 -11.65
CA LYS A 195 4.21 -1.14 -11.94
C LYS A 195 5.06 -2.11 -11.12
N MET A 196 4.75 -2.32 -9.84
CA MET A 196 5.48 -3.28 -9.00
C MET A 196 5.29 -4.72 -9.47
N LEU A 197 4.07 -5.09 -9.89
CA LEU A 197 3.79 -6.41 -10.46
C LEU A 197 4.49 -6.63 -11.81
N GLU A 198 4.47 -5.63 -12.71
CA GLU A 198 5.21 -5.67 -13.97
C GLU A 198 6.72 -5.87 -13.75
N LEU A 199 7.30 -5.15 -12.79
CA LEU A 199 8.71 -5.27 -12.45
C LEU A 199 9.06 -6.61 -11.80
N ARG A 200 8.15 -7.15 -10.98
CA ARG A 200 8.30 -8.50 -10.42
C ARG A 200 8.27 -9.57 -11.49
N GLU A 201 7.31 -9.52 -12.41
CA GLU A 201 7.22 -10.42 -13.54
C GLU A 201 8.47 -10.33 -14.42
N LYS A 202 8.93 -9.11 -14.77
CA LYS A 202 10.18 -8.88 -15.50
C LYS A 202 11.38 -9.55 -14.84
N ALA A 203 11.50 -9.44 -13.51
CA ALA A 203 12.59 -10.06 -12.76
C ALA A 203 12.47 -11.59 -12.73
N MET A 204 11.27 -12.13 -12.55
CA MET A 204 11.02 -13.57 -12.60
C MET A 204 11.37 -14.16 -13.97
N ASP A 205 10.95 -13.52 -15.05
CA ASP A 205 11.23 -13.97 -16.44
C ASP A 205 12.72 -13.92 -16.76
N ALA A 206 13.42 -12.87 -16.31
CA ALA A 206 14.85 -12.70 -16.58
C ALA A 206 15.73 -13.65 -15.77
N LEU A 207 15.36 -13.97 -14.54
CA LEU A 207 16.20 -14.74 -13.61
C LEU A 207 15.82 -16.22 -13.51
N GLY A 208 14.58 -16.60 -13.87
CA GLY A 208 14.14 -17.99 -13.77
C GLY A 208 14.37 -18.55 -12.35
N ASP A 209 15.10 -19.66 -12.27
CA ASP A 209 15.40 -20.34 -10.99
C ASP A 209 16.30 -19.52 -10.04
N LYS A 210 16.96 -18.46 -10.55
CA LYS A 210 17.76 -17.53 -9.71
C LYS A 210 16.91 -16.44 -9.05
N PHE A 211 15.61 -16.33 -9.36
CA PHE A 211 14.75 -15.33 -8.78
C PHE A 211 14.53 -15.57 -7.28
N ASP A 212 14.88 -14.59 -6.45
CA ASP A 212 14.55 -14.55 -5.03
C ASP A 212 13.65 -13.33 -4.73
N ILE A 213 12.46 -13.58 -4.23
CA ILE A 213 11.50 -12.55 -3.87
C ILE A 213 12.06 -11.55 -2.85
N ARG A 214 13.00 -11.98 -2.00
CA ARG A 214 13.63 -11.12 -0.99
C ARG A 214 14.58 -10.12 -1.63
N ASP A 215 15.32 -10.53 -2.66
CA ASP A 215 16.18 -9.64 -3.44
C ASP A 215 15.36 -8.59 -4.20
N PHE A 216 14.22 -9.04 -4.77
CA PHE A 216 13.27 -8.14 -5.41
C PHE A 216 12.75 -7.09 -4.43
N HIS A 217 12.29 -7.50 -3.24
CA HIS A 217 11.78 -6.57 -2.23
C HIS A 217 12.87 -5.63 -1.72
N SER A 218 14.11 -6.09 -1.56
CA SER A 218 15.24 -5.22 -1.22
C SER A 218 15.50 -4.18 -2.31
N ALA A 219 15.51 -4.58 -3.57
CA ALA A 219 15.69 -3.66 -4.69
C ALA A 219 14.57 -2.59 -4.77
N VAL A 220 13.34 -2.92 -4.34
CA VAL A 220 12.24 -1.97 -4.25
C VAL A 220 12.40 -1.02 -3.06
N LEU A 221 12.76 -1.53 -1.86
CA LEU A 221 12.62 -0.80 -0.59
C LEU A 221 13.89 -0.05 -0.15
N ASP A 222 15.09 -0.52 -0.51
CA ASP A 222 16.36 -0.01 0.04
C ASP A 222 16.70 1.43 -0.39
N TYR A 223 15.98 1.97 -1.37
CA TYR A 223 16.21 3.33 -1.88
C TYR A 223 15.29 4.41 -1.28
N GLY A 224 14.50 4.08 -0.27
CA GLY A 224 13.57 5.01 0.38
C GLY A 224 12.21 5.03 -0.32
N ASN A 225 11.75 6.20 -0.74
CA ASN A 225 10.45 6.35 -1.45
C ASN A 225 10.66 7.03 -2.82
N PRO A 226 11.32 6.34 -3.78
CA PRO A 226 11.69 6.96 -5.05
C PRO A 226 10.51 7.03 -6.03
N PRO A 227 10.62 7.82 -7.12
CA PRO A 227 9.74 7.69 -8.28
C PRO A 227 9.79 6.29 -8.88
N LEU A 228 8.68 5.82 -9.48
CA LEU A 228 8.57 4.46 -10.02
C LEU A 228 9.61 4.13 -11.10
N PHE A 229 10.07 5.10 -11.89
CA PHE A 229 11.13 4.87 -12.89
C PHE A 229 12.50 4.57 -12.24
N ILE A 230 12.77 5.14 -11.06
CA ILE A 230 13.98 4.79 -10.29
C ILE A 230 13.86 3.37 -9.72
N VAL A 231 12.65 2.94 -9.30
CA VAL A 231 12.44 1.55 -8.88
C VAL A 231 12.76 0.60 -10.04
N GLU A 232 12.32 0.93 -11.26
CA GLU A 232 12.64 0.13 -12.45
C GLU A 232 14.15 0.03 -12.69
N GLU A 233 14.88 1.15 -12.61
CA GLU A 233 16.35 1.16 -12.72
C GLU A 233 17.00 0.22 -11.68
N LYS A 234 16.50 0.23 -10.42
CA LYS A 234 17.05 -0.63 -9.36
C LYS A 234 16.74 -2.10 -9.55
N ILE A 235 15.59 -2.43 -10.10
CA ILE A 235 15.27 -3.81 -10.50
C ILE A 235 16.17 -4.26 -11.65
N ASP A 236 16.44 -3.41 -12.65
CA ASP A 236 17.35 -3.72 -13.74
C ASP A 236 18.80 -3.93 -13.26
N GLU A 237 19.26 -3.11 -12.32
CA GLU A 237 20.57 -3.29 -11.65
C GLU A 237 20.63 -4.63 -10.89
N MET A 238 19.58 -5.00 -10.15
CA MET A 238 19.47 -6.26 -9.42
C MET A 238 19.52 -7.46 -10.38
N ILE A 239 18.75 -7.43 -11.47
CA ILE A 239 18.74 -8.48 -12.49
C ILE A 239 20.14 -8.65 -13.09
N ALA A 240 20.77 -7.55 -13.52
CA ALA A 240 22.10 -7.57 -14.12
C ALA A 240 23.16 -8.16 -13.17
N LYS A 241 23.10 -7.78 -11.87
CA LYS A 241 23.99 -8.31 -10.83
C LYS A 241 23.83 -9.80 -10.63
N SER A 242 22.57 -10.28 -10.53
CA SER A 242 22.26 -11.69 -10.30
C SER A 242 22.66 -12.58 -11.47
N LEU A 243 22.58 -12.06 -12.72
CA LEU A 243 23.04 -12.77 -13.90
C LEU A 243 24.58 -12.80 -14.05
N ALA A 244 25.28 -11.81 -13.50
CA ALA A 244 26.74 -11.74 -13.53
C ALA A 244 27.44 -12.61 -12.47
N THR A 245 26.68 -13.14 -11.50
CA THR A 245 27.21 -13.96 -10.41
C THR A 245 26.99 -15.44 -10.75
N ASP A 246 27.89 -15.99 -11.60
CA ASP A 246 28.02 -17.42 -11.90
C ASP A 246 29.19 -18.05 -11.15
#